data_6c7340ea208b7d8c2f2664a1b450a1f2
#
_entry.id   6c7340ea208b7d8c2f2664a1b450a1f2
#
_cell.length_a   1.000
_cell.length_b   1.000
_cell.length_c   1.000
_cell.angle_alpha   90.00
_cell.angle_beta   90.00
_cell.angle_gamma   90.00
#
_symmetry.space_group_name_H-M   'P 1'
#
loop_
_entity.id
_entity.type
_entity.pdbx_description
1 polymer ?
#
loop_
_entity_poly.entity_id
_entity_poly.type
_entity_poly.pdbx_seq_one_letter_code
_entity_poly.pdbx_strand_id
1 'polypeptide(L)'
;MKWAGKRCRYLVAMMLAFVLAVSSGTTGYAEPISGPGAAISNGKSISTNGVTIYVSKRTKTLLLKQNGVLIAEYPVSMGASSSEGNKKVEGDMRTPSGEFYVCTRNDKSVAYLSLGLSYPAVKDAERGFADGIITEAQRDEIIKANLAGEQPPWDTPLGGAIMIHGCRVPDGDTHGCVAVDNNVMDVLWSYCNLGVPVTIGP
;
A
#
# COMPACT_ATOMS: atom_id res chain seq x y z
N MET A 1 -18.70 -20.00 12.12
CA MET A 1 -19.42 -18.83 12.66
C MET A 1 -19.76 -17.90 11.50
N LYS A 2 -21.05 -17.60 11.29
CA LYS A 2 -21.54 -16.83 10.14
C LYS A 2 -21.27 -15.35 10.36
N TRP A 3 -20.45 -14.74 9.51
CA TRP A 3 -20.28 -13.28 9.47
C TRP A 3 -21.46 -12.68 8.69
N ALA A 4 -22.38 -12.04 9.41
CA ALA A 4 -23.50 -11.31 8.80
C ALA A 4 -22.98 -9.93 8.35
N GLY A 5 -22.97 -9.71 7.03
CA GLY A 5 -22.58 -8.45 6.41
C GLY A 5 -23.49 -7.30 6.84
N LYS A 6 -22.94 -6.33 7.54
CA LYS A 6 -23.55 -5.00 7.66
C LYS A 6 -22.98 -4.12 6.56
N ARG A 7 -23.82 -3.85 5.54
CA ARG A 7 -23.51 -2.85 4.50
C ARG A 7 -23.40 -1.48 5.15
N CYS A 8 -22.20 -0.92 5.19
CA CYS A 8 -21.96 0.44 5.64
C CYS A 8 -22.53 1.40 4.58
N ARG A 9 -23.74 1.96 4.83
CA ARG A 9 -24.36 3.01 3.99
C ARG A 9 -24.13 4.35 4.68
N TYR A 10 -23.27 5.19 4.14
CA TYR A 10 -23.18 6.60 4.54
C TYR A 10 -23.41 7.52 3.35
N LEU A 11 -24.27 8.51 3.59
CA LEU A 11 -24.62 9.60 2.66
C LEU A 11 -23.44 10.57 2.54
N VAL A 12 -23.10 10.91 1.29
CA VAL A 12 -22.07 11.87 0.92
C VAL A 12 -22.63 13.28 1.02
N ALA A 13 -22.04 14.13 1.83
CA ALA A 13 -22.19 15.59 1.74
C ALA A 13 -20.98 16.15 0.99
N MET A 14 -21.21 16.68 -0.21
CA MET A 14 -20.20 17.39 -1.02
C MET A 14 -19.88 18.76 -0.40
N MET A 15 -18.61 19.03 -0.15
CA MET A 15 -18.10 20.40 -0.03
C MET A 15 -17.11 20.67 -1.15
N LEU A 16 -17.48 21.57 -2.04
CA LEU A 16 -16.59 22.19 -3.03
C LEU A 16 -15.70 23.23 -2.35
N ALA A 17 -14.39 23.07 -2.42
CA ALA A 17 -13.45 24.14 -2.14
C ALA A 17 -12.80 24.63 -3.45
N PHE A 18 -13.04 25.91 -3.76
CA PHE A 18 -12.40 26.62 -4.87
C PHE A 18 -10.96 27.00 -4.48
N VAL A 19 -9.99 26.64 -5.30
CA VAL A 19 -8.62 27.13 -5.19
C VAL A 19 -8.34 28.03 -6.39
N LEU A 20 -8.08 29.30 -6.12
CA LEU A 20 -7.61 30.30 -7.08
C LEU A 20 -6.14 30.08 -7.41
N ALA A 21 -5.83 29.93 -8.68
CA ALA A 21 -4.48 29.84 -9.19
C ALA A 21 -3.92 31.27 -9.41
N VAL A 22 -2.76 31.57 -8.82
CA VAL A 22 -1.92 32.70 -9.16
C VAL A 22 -0.73 32.21 -9.97
N SER A 23 -0.64 32.62 -11.23
CA SER A 23 0.48 32.35 -12.12
C SER A 23 1.54 33.45 -11.96
N SER A 24 2.78 33.07 -11.69
CA SER A 24 3.95 33.90 -11.99
C SER A 24 5.06 33.03 -12.54
N GLY A 25 5.42 33.25 -13.80
CA GLY A 25 6.45 32.53 -14.52
C GLY A 25 7.86 32.91 -14.07
N THR A 26 8.73 31.91 -14.02
CA THR A 26 10.17 32.08 -14.22
C THR A 26 10.71 30.83 -14.91
N THR A 27 11.32 31.02 -16.08
CA THR A 27 12.06 30.01 -16.82
C THR A 27 13.35 29.67 -16.08
N GLY A 28 13.43 28.46 -15.56
CA GLY A 28 14.66 27.88 -15.04
C GLY A 28 14.76 26.44 -15.54
N TYR A 29 15.77 26.15 -16.38
CA TYR A 29 16.09 24.77 -16.75
C TYR A 29 16.59 24.04 -15.51
N ALA A 30 15.79 23.12 -14.97
CA ALA A 30 16.22 22.21 -13.91
C ALA A 30 16.60 20.89 -14.54
N GLU A 31 17.82 20.46 -14.26
CA GLU A 31 18.34 19.12 -14.55
C GLU A 31 17.44 18.02 -13.91
N PRO A 32 17.28 16.84 -14.53
CA PRO A 32 16.49 15.76 -13.95
C PRO A 32 17.24 15.15 -12.77
N ILE A 33 16.83 15.51 -11.54
CA ILE A 33 17.23 14.77 -10.36
C ILE A 33 16.51 13.42 -10.39
N SER A 34 17.29 12.34 -10.59
CA SER A 34 16.86 10.96 -10.41
C SER A 34 16.57 10.71 -8.91
N GLY A 35 15.35 11.04 -8.48
CA GLY A 35 14.85 10.70 -7.16
C GLY A 35 14.18 9.31 -7.14
N PRO A 36 14.15 8.58 -6.01
CA PRO A 36 13.53 7.28 -5.88
C PRO A 36 12.00 7.41 -5.93
N GLY A 37 11.40 7.18 -7.10
CA GLY A 37 9.95 7.36 -7.24
C GLY A 37 9.35 6.81 -8.55
N ALA A 38 10.15 6.17 -9.40
CA ALA A 38 9.64 5.52 -10.59
C ALA A 38 9.63 4.00 -10.41
N ALA A 39 8.46 3.43 -10.20
CA ALA A 39 8.29 1.99 -10.38
C ALA A 39 8.42 1.65 -11.87
N ILE A 40 9.26 0.67 -12.21
CA ILE A 40 9.45 0.20 -13.58
C ILE A 40 8.63 -1.08 -13.74
N SER A 41 7.61 -1.04 -14.58
CA SER A 41 6.87 -2.23 -15.02
C SER A 41 7.12 -2.41 -16.52
N ASN A 42 7.66 -3.55 -16.92
CA ASN A 42 7.92 -3.94 -18.32
C ASN A 42 8.63 -2.86 -19.16
N GLY A 43 9.60 -2.15 -18.57
CA GLY A 43 10.33 -1.07 -19.24
C GLY A 43 9.53 0.22 -19.43
N LYS A 44 8.29 0.29 -18.97
CA LYS A 44 7.45 1.48 -18.99
C LYS A 44 7.46 2.16 -17.64
N SER A 45 7.93 3.40 -17.60
CA SER A 45 7.83 4.23 -16.40
C SER A 45 6.35 4.50 -16.09
N ILE A 46 5.87 4.05 -14.93
CA ILE A 46 4.53 4.40 -14.46
C ILE A 46 4.64 5.72 -13.72
N SER A 47 3.96 6.75 -14.22
CA SER A 47 3.91 8.04 -13.54
C SER A 47 3.04 7.91 -12.28
N THR A 48 3.67 8.01 -11.11
CA THR A 48 2.99 8.05 -9.82
C THR A 48 2.62 9.48 -9.41
N ASN A 49 2.89 10.47 -10.29
CA ASN A 49 2.71 11.90 -10.01
C ASN A 49 3.40 12.36 -8.70
N GLY A 50 4.51 11.72 -8.33
CA GLY A 50 5.24 11.98 -7.10
C GLY A 50 4.51 11.57 -5.81
N VAL A 51 3.42 10.81 -5.93
CA VAL A 51 2.67 10.30 -4.78
C VAL A 51 3.42 9.18 -4.10
N THR A 52 3.47 9.20 -2.77
CA THR A 52 4.01 8.14 -1.93
C THR A 52 3.17 7.96 -0.67
N ILE A 53 3.13 6.73 -0.15
CA ILE A 53 2.51 6.40 1.13
C ILE A 53 3.59 5.96 2.11
N TYR A 54 3.49 6.44 3.34
CA TYR A 54 4.24 5.90 4.47
C TYR A 54 3.28 5.47 5.57
N VAL A 55 3.43 4.23 6.07
CA VAL A 55 2.66 3.70 7.20
C VAL A 55 3.61 3.47 8.36
N SER A 56 3.34 4.11 9.49
CA SER A 56 4.05 3.85 10.75
C SER A 56 3.29 2.83 11.59
N LYS A 57 3.94 1.72 11.90
CA LYS A 57 3.38 0.69 12.80
C LYS A 57 3.34 1.18 14.24
N ARG A 58 4.30 2.01 14.64
CA ARG A 58 4.42 2.54 16.00
C ARG A 58 3.32 3.53 16.33
N THR A 59 3.06 4.47 15.42
CA THR A 59 2.04 5.52 15.64
C THR A 59 0.68 5.12 15.11
N LYS A 60 0.56 3.99 14.39
CA LYS A 60 -0.65 3.55 13.71
C LYS A 60 -1.22 4.65 12.80
N THR A 61 -0.35 5.26 11.99
CA THR A 61 -0.72 6.33 11.06
C THR A 61 -0.26 6.03 9.64
N LEU A 62 -1.01 6.53 8.67
CA LEU A 62 -0.70 6.55 7.25
C LEU A 62 -0.48 8.00 6.81
N LEU A 63 0.67 8.29 6.23
CA LEU A 63 1.02 9.59 5.64
C LEU A 63 0.90 9.49 4.12
N LEU A 64 0.04 10.31 3.54
CA LEU A 64 -0.03 10.52 2.09
C LEU A 64 0.84 11.73 1.75
N LYS A 65 1.80 11.56 0.84
CA LYS A 65 2.69 12.64 0.38
C LYS A 65 2.62 12.77 -1.14
N GLN A 66 2.88 13.98 -1.63
CA GLN A 66 3.09 14.24 -3.05
C GLN A 66 4.32 15.13 -3.22
N ASN A 67 5.27 14.72 -4.05
CA ASN A 67 6.57 15.38 -4.26
C ASN A 67 7.30 15.66 -2.93
N GLY A 68 7.21 14.71 -1.98
CA GLY A 68 7.81 14.82 -0.65
C GLY A 68 7.01 15.67 0.35
N VAL A 69 6.02 16.42 -0.09
CA VAL A 69 5.17 17.27 0.78
C VAL A 69 4.03 16.43 1.36
N LEU A 70 3.80 16.56 2.68
CA LEU A 70 2.68 15.91 3.36
C LEU A 70 1.35 16.52 2.90
N ILE A 71 0.48 15.66 2.34
CA ILE A 71 -0.89 16.01 1.96
C ILE A 71 -1.84 15.76 3.12
N ALA A 72 -1.73 14.59 3.75
CA ALA A 72 -2.61 14.21 4.86
C ALA A 72 -1.99 13.10 5.71
N GLU A 73 -2.48 13.01 6.95
CA GLU A 73 -2.18 11.95 7.90
C GLU A 73 -3.49 11.33 8.39
N TYR A 74 -3.54 10.00 8.45
CA TYR A 74 -4.73 9.25 8.79
C TYR A 74 -4.44 8.15 9.81
N PRO A 75 -5.34 7.89 10.77
CA PRO A 75 -5.23 6.73 11.65
C PRO A 75 -5.48 5.44 10.88
N VAL A 76 -4.79 4.36 11.24
CA VAL A 76 -4.96 3.04 10.63
C VAL A 76 -5.18 1.97 11.69
N SER A 77 -5.85 0.87 11.29
CA SER A 77 -5.80 -0.42 11.99
C SER A 77 -4.91 -1.38 11.19
N MET A 78 -4.20 -2.27 11.88
CA MET A 78 -3.22 -3.17 11.27
C MET A 78 -3.37 -4.60 11.81
N GLY A 79 -2.54 -5.52 11.33
CA GLY A 79 -2.53 -6.91 11.79
C GLY A 79 -2.38 -7.03 13.29
N ALA A 80 -3.18 -7.91 13.90
CA ALA A 80 -3.28 -8.12 15.35
C ALA A 80 -1.92 -8.34 16.04
N SER A 81 -1.00 -9.04 15.37
CA SER A 81 0.35 -9.32 15.89
C SER A 81 1.44 -8.41 15.29
N SER A 82 1.08 -7.24 14.73
CA SER A 82 2.06 -6.35 14.08
C SER A 82 3.10 -5.75 15.02
N SER A 83 2.81 -5.67 16.33
CA SER A 83 3.75 -5.24 17.38
C SER A 83 4.80 -6.31 17.72
N GLU A 84 4.55 -7.59 17.40
CA GLU A 84 5.43 -8.71 17.73
C GLU A 84 6.56 -8.90 16.70
N GLY A 85 6.63 -8.07 15.68
CA GLY A 85 7.68 -8.10 14.67
C GLY A 85 7.18 -8.05 13.24
N ASN A 86 8.06 -8.41 12.30
CA ASN A 86 7.72 -8.39 10.87
C ASN A 86 6.95 -9.66 10.46
N LYS A 87 6.17 -9.54 9.39
CA LYS A 87 5.49 -10.67 8.74
C LYS A 87 6.50 -11.69 8.22
N LYS A 88 6.23 -12.98 8.45
CA LYS A 88 7.11 -14.07 8.03
C LYS A 88 6.41 -15.13 7.18
N VAL A 89 5.17 -15.47 7.55
CA VAL A 89 4.39 -16.54 6.93
C VAL A 89 2.92 -16.15 6.82
N GLU A 90 2.18 -16.88 6.01
CA GLU A 90 0.72 -16.75 5.96
C GLU A 90 0.11 -17.03 7.34
N GLY A 91 -0.95 -16.29 7.69
CA GLY A 91 -1.70 -16.49 8.93
C GLY A 91 -1.02 -15.95 10.20
N ASP A 92 0.17 -15.36 10.14
CA ASP A 92 0.87 -14.82 11.32
C ASP A 92 0.26 -13.52 11.88
N MET A 93 -0.80 -13.02 11.26
CA MET A 93 -1.57 -11.84 11.65
C MET A 93 -0.72 -10.55 11.71
N ARG A 94 0.41 -10.50 11.01
CA ARG A 94 1.33 -9.37 11.01
C ARG A 94 1.24 -8.54 9.75
N THR A 95 1.25 -7.22 9.90
CA THR A 95 1.48 -6.30 8.79
C THR A 95 2.98 -6.31 8.47
N PRO A 96 3.39 -6.52 7.20
CA PRO A 96 4.79 -6.52 6.83
C PRO A 96 5.41 -5.13 7.01
N SER A 97 6.71 -5.09 7.26
CA SER A 97 7.54 -3.88 7.19
C SER A 97 8.45 -3.98 5.97
N GLY A 98 8.59 -2.90 5.23
CA GLY A 98 9.42 -2.88 4.02
C GLY A 98 8.96 -1.83 3.03
N GLU A 99 9.50 -1.95 1.83
CA GLU A 99 9.16 -1.11 0.69
C GLU A 99 8.34 -1.93 -0.30
N PHE A 100 7.19 -1.41 -0.66
CA PHE A 100 6.21 -2.02 -1.53
C PHE A 100 5.72 -0.99 -2.56
N TYR A 101 4.89 -1.42 -3.47
CA TYR A 101 4.13 -0.55 -4.37
C TYR A 101 2.69 -1.05 -4.48
N VAL A 102 1.80 -0.19 -4.93
CA VAL A 102 0.43 -0.57 -5.26
C VAL A 102 0.46 -1.42 -6.52
N CYS A 103 0.21 -2.72 -6.40
CA CYS A 103 0.21 -3.67 -7.52
C CYS A 103 -1.19 -4.00 -8.04
N THR A 104 -2.24 -3.78 -7.22
CA THR A 104 -3.64 -3.97 -7.66
C THR A 104 -4.54 -2.87 -7.12
N ARG A 105 -5.67 -2.64 -7.82
CA ARG A 105 -6.76 -1.79 -7.38
C ARG A 105 -8.07 -2.56 -7.53
N ASN A 106 -8.88 -2.64 -6.48
CA ASN A 106 -10.14 -3.37 -6.49
C ASN A 106 -11.28 -2.48 -5.97
N ASP A 107 -12.17 -2.08 -6.89
CA ASP A 107 -13.38 -1.28 -6.62
C ASP A 107 -14.58 -2.14 -6.19
N LYS A 108 -14.44 -3.46 -6.22
CA LYS A 108 -15.45 -4.44 -5.77
C LYS A 108 -15.02 -5.16 -4.50
N SER A 109 -14.14 -4.56 -3.73
CA SER A 109 -13.64 -5.12 -2.48
C SER A 109 -14.77 -5.27 -1.46
N VAL A 110 -14.78 -6.39 -0.73
CA VAL A 110 -15.69 -6.61 0.41
C VAL A 110 -15.48 -5.59 1.54
N ALA A 111 -14.31 -4.94 1.56
CA ALA A 111 -13.92 -3.89 2.49
C ALA A 111 -13.96 -2.50 1.83
N TYR A 112 -14.98 -2.21 1.05
CA TYR A 112 -15.24 -0.97 0.31
C TYR A 112 -14.36 -0.85 -0.94
N LEU A 113 -13.18 -0.24 -0.83
CA LEU A 113 -12.16 -0.16 -1.87
C LEU A 113 -10.87 -0.76 -1.33
N SER A 114 -9.99 -1.28 -2.20
CA SER A 114 -8.69 -1.77 -1.76
C SER A 114 -7.57 -1.54 -2.77
N LEU A 115 -6.39 -1.24 -2.25
CA LEU A 115 -5.11 -1.15 -2.95
C LEU A 115 -4.24 -2.31 -2.49
N GLY A 116 -3.94 -3.24 -3.37
CA GLY A 116 -3.08 -4.38 -3.07
C GLY A 116 -1.61 -3.99 -3.11
N LEU A 117 -0.84 -4.44 -2.13
CA LEU A 117 0.59 -4.19 -2.03
C LEU A 117 1.41 -5.34 -2.59
N SER A 118 2.59 -5.04 -3.13
CA SER A 118 3.53 -5.99 -3.72
C SER A 118 4.27 -6.85 -2.67
N TYR A 119 3.57 -7.27 -1.62
CA TYR A 119 4.08 -8.27 -0.67
C TYR A 119 3.71 -9.69 -1.20
N PRO A 120 4.64 -10.68 -1.13
CA PRO A 120 6.01 -10.60 -0.61
C PRO A 120 6.96 -9.83 -1.55
N ALA A 121 7.85 -9.03 -0.95
CA ALA A 121 8.89 -8.31 -1.68
C ALA A 121 10.14 -9.18 -1.89
N VAL A 122 11.11 -8.71 -2.68
CA VAL A 122 12.37 -9.43 -2.95
C VAL A 122 13.05 -9.91 -1.66
N LYS A 123 13.16 -9.04 -0.64
CA LYS A 123 13.78 -9.42 0.65
C LYS A 123 13.01 -10.50 1.39
N ASP A 124 11.68 -10.53 1.27
CA ASP A 124 10.85 -11.57 1.87
C ASP A 124 11.05 -12.90 1.17
N ALA A 125 11.18 -12.90 -0.17
CA ALA A 125 11.45 -14.09 -0.97
C ALA A 125 12.83 -14.68 -0.66
N GLU A 126 13.87 -13.84 -0.61
CA GLU A 126 15.22 -14.28 -0.26
C GLU A 126 15.28 -14.86 1.15
N ARG A 127 14.68 -14.19 2.13
CA ARG A 127 14.55 -14.70 3.51
C ARG A 127 13.76 -16.01 3.55
N GLY A 128 12.60 -16.03 2.89
CA GLY A 128 11.73 -17.21 2.90
C GLY A 128 12.40 -18.44 2.30
N PHE A 129 13.23 -18.29 1.26
CA PHE A 129 14.03 -19.36 0.69
C PHE A 129 15.16 -19.79 1.65
N ALA A 130 15.90 -18.83 2.20
CA ALA A 130 16.96 -19.11 3.16
C ALA A 130 16.45 -19.84 4.42
N ASP A 131 15.24 -19.49 4.87
CA ASP A 131 14.59 -20.13 6.02
C ASP A 131 13.88 -21.46 5.66
N GLY A 132 13.93 -21.89 4.39
CA GLY A 132 13.29 -23.13 3.91
C GLY A 132 11.75 -23.07 3.90
N ILE A 133 11.16 -21.87 3.91
CA ILE A 133 9.70 -21.66 3.91
C ILE A 133 9.12 -21.80 2.50
N ILE A 134 9.86 -21.35 1.48
CA ILE A 134 9.48 -21.42 0.07
C ILE A 134 10.55 -22.11 -0.75
N THR A 135 10.15 -22.63 -1.90
CA THR A 135 11.07 -23.23 -2.87
C THR A 135 11.85 -22.16 -3.64
N GLU A 136 12.95 -22.60 -4.30
CA GLU A 136 13.71 -21.73 -5.21
C GLU A 136 12.84 -21.16 -6.34
N ALA A 137 11.99 -22.01 -6.93
CA ALA A 137 11.08 -21.57 -8.00
C ALA A 137 10.11 -20.48 -7.51
N GLN A 138 9.56 -20.61 -6.31
CA GLN A 138 8.67 -19.59 -5.71
C GLN A 138 9.43 -18.29 -5.42
N ARG A 139 10.68 -18.38 -4.90
CA ARG A 139 11.56 -17.22 -4.71
C ARG A 139 11.75 -16.47 -6.03
N ASP A 140 12.15 -17.17 -7.08
CA ASP A 140 12.46 -16.58 -8.38
C ASP A 140 11.24 -15.94 -9.05
N GLU A 141 10.07 -16.55 -8.91
CA GLU A 141 8.80 -16.01 -9.40
C GLU A 141 8.41 -14.71 -8.67
N ILE A 142 8.54 -14.67 -7.33
CA ILE A 142 8.31 -13.48 -6.54
C ILE A 142 9.27 -12.35 -6.95
N ILE A 143 10.57 -12.66 -7.09
CA ILE A 143 11.58 -11.68 -7.48
C ILE A 143 11.29 -11.14 -8.88
N LYS A 144 10.98 -12.01 -9.84
CA LYS A 144 10.64 -11.63 -11.21
C LYS A 144 9.45 -10.67 -11.25
N ALA A 145 8.38 -10.98 -10.54
CA ALA A 145 7.18 -10.13 -10.49
C ALA A 145 7.49 -8.75 -9.88
N ASN A 146 8.24 -8.71 -8.76
CA ASN A 146 8.65 -7.45 -8.15
C ASN A 146 9.52 -6.59 -9.07
N LEU A 147 10.49 -7.18 -9.77
CA LEU A 147 11.34 -6.46 -10.73
C LEU A 147 10.56 -5.96 -11.94
N ALA A 148 9.49 -6.64 -12.31
CA ALA A 148 8.58 -6.22 -13.39
C ALA A 148 7.56 -5.16 -12.95
N GLY A 149 7.45 -4.85 -11.65
CA GLY A 149 6.41 -3.97 -11.11
C GLY A 149 5.01 -4.60 -11.15
N GLU A 150 4.92 -5.92 -11.19
CA GLU A 150 3.69 -6.71 -11.26
C GLU A 150 3.28 -7.22 -9.87
N GLN A 151 2.08 -7.78 -9.78
CA GLN A 151 1.63 -8.46 -8.57
C GLN A 151 2.47 -9.74 -8.36
N PRO A 152 3.17 -9.90 -7.21
CA PRO A 152 3.83 -11.16 -6.90
C PRO A 152 2.81 -12.27 -6.60
N PRO A 153 3.20 -13.56 -6.67
CA PRO A 153 2.35 -14.66 -6.21
C PRO A 153 1.93 -14.47 -4.76
N TRP A 154 0.61 -14.56 -4.49
CA TRP A 154 0.04 -14.40 -3.16
C TRP A 154 -0.33 -15.73 -2.49
N ASP A 155 -0.15 -16.83 -3.19
CA ASP A 155 -0.50 -18.21 -2.80
C ASP A 155 0.72 -19.01 -2.35
N THR A 156 1.76 -18.35 -1.87
CA THR A 156 2.94 -18.99 -1.30
C THR A 156 2.84 -19.08 0.23
N PRO A 157 3.64 -19.94 0.90
CA PRO A 157 3.69 -20.00 2.36
C PRO A 157 4.09 -18.69 3.06
N LEU A 158 4.66 -17.70 2.34
CA LEU A 158 4.88 -16.36 2.88
C LEU A 158 3.58 -15.58 3.02
N GLY A 159 2.52 -16.04 2.33
CA GLY A 159 1.27 -15.34 2.16
C GLY A 159 1.35 -14.20 1.17
N GLY A 160 0.27 -13.45 1.08
CA GLY A 160 0.11 -12.33 0.14
C GLY A 160 -1.15 -11.55 0.48
N ALA A 161 -1.74 -10.90 -0.53
CA ALA A 161 -3.00 -10.17 -0.41
C ALA A 161 -3.00 -9.14 0.75
N ILE A 162 -1.86 -8.51 1.00
CA ILE A 162 -1.76 -7.40 1.93
C ILE A 162 -2.31 -6.16 1.22
N MET A 163 -3.37 -5.58 1.81
CA MET A 163 -4.11 -4.46 1.22
C MET A 163 -4.08 -3.23 2.12
N ILE A 164 -4.15 -2.04 1.51
CA ILE A 164 -4.73 -0.88 2.17
C ILE A 164 -6.21 -0.86 1.76
N HIS A 165 -7.14 -0.89 2.73
CA HIS A 165 -8.57 -1.02 2.43
C HIS A 165 -9.44 -0.21 3.39
N GLY A 166 -10.70 -0.01 3.01
CA GLY A 166 -11.69 0.67 3.83
C GLY A 166 -12.20 -0.16 5.01
N CYS A 167 -13.32 0.29 5.58
CA CYS A 167 -14.00 -0.37 6.70
C CYS A 167 -13.13 -0.55 7.96
N ARG A 168 -12.28 0.45 8.27
CA ARG A 168 -11.54 0.46 9.52
C ARG A 168 -12.49 0.40 10.72
N VAL A 169 -12.16 -0.42 11.68
CA VAL A 169 -12.77 -0.42 13.01
C VAL A 169 -11.76 0.25 13.95
N PRO A 170 -12.11 1.38 14.62
CA PRO A 170 -11.24 1.97 15.62
C PRO A 170 -10.84 0.93 16.67
N ASP A 171 -9.55 0.90 17.02
CA ASP A 171 -8.95 -0.10 17.93
C ASP A 171 -9.16 -1.57 17.51
N GLY A 172 -9.66 -1.80 16.31
CA GLY A 172 -9.79 -3.12 15.72
C GLY A 172 -8.52 -3.57 15.02
N ASP A 173 -8.45 -4.87 14.79
CA ASP A 173 -7.32 -5.53 14.15
C ASP A 173 -7.67 -6.10 12.78
N THR A 174 -6.64 -6.34 11.96
CA THR A 174 -6.73 -7.05 10.70
C THR A 174 -5.90 -8.34 10.72
N HIS A 175 -5.94 -9.10 9.63
CA HIS A 175 -5.07 -10.28 9.45
C HIS A 175 -3.70 -9.93 8.82
N GLY A 176 -3.34 -8.64 8.77
CA GLY A 176 -2.08 -8.14 8.20
C GLY A 176 -2.26 -6.96 7.26
N CYS A 177 -3.48 -6.66 6.83
CA CYS A 177 -3.80 -5.49 6.02
C CYS A 177 -3.68 -4.18 6.83
N VAL A 178 -3.70 -3.06 6.11
CA VAL A 178 -3.80 -1.72 6.68
C VAL A 178 -5.21 -1.21 6.41
N ALA A 179 -6.04 -1.09 7.44
CA ALA A 179 -7.40 -0.60 7.30
C ALA A 179 -7.48 0.90 7.60
N VAL A 180 -8.22 1.63 6.77
CA VAL A 180 -8.52 3.06 6.91
C VAL A 180 -10.03 3.30 6.84
N ASP A 181 -10.50 4.49 7.23
CA ASP A 181 -11.90 4.85 7.08
C ASP A 181 -12.28 4.97 5.58
N ASN A 182 -13.54 4.76 5.22
CA ASN A 182 -13.98 4.76 3.81
C ASN A 182 -13.72 6.08 3.11
N ASN A 183 -13.95 7.21 3.77
CA ASN A 183 -13.64 8.53 3.23
C ASN A 183 -12.14 8.75 2.99
N VAL A 184 -11.28 8.10 3.79
CA VAL A 184 -9.82 8.08 3.55
C VAL A 184 -9.51 7.24 2.31
N MET A 185 -10.19 6.08 2.15
CA MET A 185 -10.02 5.28 0.93
C MET A 185 -10.43 6.03 -0.34
N ASP A 186 -11.47 6.89 -0.30
CA ASP A 186 -11.84 7.75 -1.43
C ASP A 186 -10.69 8.68 -1.82
N VAL A 187 -10.02 9.28 -0.83
CA VAL A 187 -8.83 10.11 -1.06
C VAL A 187 -7.69 9.28 -1.64
N LEU A 188 -7.32 8.17 -0.99
CA LEU A 188 -6.25 7.29 -1.46
C LEU A 188 -6.53 6.77 -2.88
N TRP A 189 -7.79 6.44 -3.18
CA TRP A 189 -8.21 5.97 -4.49
C TRP A 189 -7.98 7.01 -5.58
N SER A 190 -8.18 8.29 -5.29
CA SER A 190 -7.96 9.39 -6.25
C SER A 190 -6.47 9.69 -6.50
N TYR A 191 -5.61 9.48 -5.49
CA TYR A 191 -4.18 9.77 -5.58
C TYR A 191 -3.34 8.57 -6.02
N CYS A 192 -3.71 7.35 -5.60
CA CYS A 192 -2.83 6.19 -5.67
C CYS A 192 -3.19 5.29 -6.86
N ASN A 193 -2.48 5.46 -7.95
CA ASN A 193 -2.49 4.55 -9.10
C ASN A 193 -1.56 3.34 -8.87
N LEU A 194 -1.57 2.38 -9.81
CA LEU A 194 -0.58 1.30 -9.82
C LEU A 194 0.84 1.89 -9.83
N GLY A 195 1.76 1.22 -9.14
CA GLY A 195 3.15 1.62 -9.03
C GLY A 195 3.42 2.67 -7.94
N VAL A 196 2.41 3.25 -7.28
CA VAL A 196 2.65 4.20 -6.16
C VAL A 196 3.46 3.52 -5.07
N PRO A 197 4.63 4.08 -4.67
CA PRO A 197 5.46 3.52 -3.61
C PRO A 197 4.77 3.58 -2.25
N VAL A 198 4.91 2.49 -1.50
CA VAL A 198 4.36 2.34 -0.15
C VAL A 198 5.46 1.80 0.77
N THR A 199 5.85 2.60 1.76
CA THR A 199 6.78 2.17 2.81
C THR A 199 6.00 1.89 4.09
N ILE A 200 6.21 0.72 4.68
CA ILE A 200 5.66 0.37 6.01
C ILE A 200 6.85 0.24 6.97
N GLY A 201 6.95 1.17 7.89
CA GLY A 201 8.04 1.26 8.87
C GLY A 201 7.59 0.97 10.31
N PRO A 202 8.57 0.89 11.25
CA PRO A 202 8.31 0.75 12.68
C PRO A 202 7.54 1.94 13.26
#